data_0a87c4a40ed4f4b1da68b09288d5e4f0
#
_entry.id   0a87c4a40ed4f4b1da68b09288d5e4f0
#
_cell.length_a   1.000
_cell.length_b   1.000
_cell.length_c   1.000
_cell.angle_alpha   90.00
_cell.angle_beta   90.00
_cell.angle_gamma   90.00
#
_symmetry.space_group_name_H-M   'P 1'
#
loop_
_entity.id
_entity.type
_entity.pdbx_description
1 polymer ?
#
loop_
_entity_poly.entity_id
_entity_poly.type
_entity_poly.pdbx_seq_one_letter_code
_entity_poly.pdbx_strand_id
1 'polypeptide(L)'
;GAGALLVKFAAALRGTVGVSWRYGVANLSRRRAESIVQIVAFGLGIMILLLLAVVRNDLLTDWRKSLPADLPNFFFINIPPDQREQFFDYLDTEGAKTARALPMIRARLTALNGQPIETMEFVDPRGEGYSRRDQNITWQAELGDDNRIVAGRWWSEADHGKPLVSISDEYQQGLGLKIGDRMTFDVAGETIEAEVSSVRQIKWDSFQPNFFVVFPPDLLDDLAGTWMTSAYFKPGDGGVIAELVRRFPSVSVFDLDDLLTQVRSVIDKAVFAVQSVFVFTLFAGLTVLLAAVQATRDERRYESAMLRTLGASRATVTRGILAEFTALGLLSGLLAATGASIAGYVLAHQVLQVPYAFDLAIWVVGLLGGATLVAVSGWLATRSVLRQPPASSLRGAAP
;
A
#
# COMPACT_ATOMS: atom_id res chain seq x y z
N GLY A 1 -12.65 6.74 -25.97
CA GLY A 1 -11.71 6.22 -25.00
C GLY A 1 -11.32 4.76 -25.22
N ALA A 2 -10.66 4.17 -24.23
CA ALA A 2 -10.07 2.83 -24.29
C ALA A 2 -11.05 1.71 -24.73
N GLY A 3 -12.29 1.69 -24.21
CA GLY A 3 -13.31 0.72 -24.61
C GLY A 3 -13.64 0.75 -26.11
N ALA A 4 -13.64 1.92 -26.75
CA ALA A 4 -13.88 2.05 -28.18
C ALA A 4 -12.69 1.50 -29.01
N LEU A 5 -11.47 1.68 -28.55
CA LEU A 5 -10.26 1.12 -29.16
C LEU A 5 -10.27 -0.42 -29.06
N LEU A 6 -10.65 -0.96 -27.91
CA LEU A 6 -10.74 -2.42 -27.69
C LEU A 6 -11.79 -3.08 -28.60
N VAL A 7 -12.95 -2.45 -28.77
CA VAL A 7 -13.99 -2.95 -29.71
C VAL A 7 -13.49 -2.90 -31.15
N LYS A 8 -12.75 -1.86 -31.57
CA LYS A 8 -12.12 -1.79 -32.89
C LYS A 8 -11.05 -2.88 -33.08
N PHE A 9 -10.22 -3.10 -32.07
CA PHE A 9 -9.20 -4.15 -32.09
C PHE A 9 -9.82 -5.56 -32.20
N ALA A 10 -10.86 -5.84 -31.40
CA ALA A 10 -11.60 -7.10 -31.50
C ALA A 10 -12.24 -7.29 -32.89
N ALA A 11 -12.72 -6.23 -33.52
CA ALA A 11 -13.25 -6.27 -34.87
C ALA A 11 -12.19 -6.58 -35.94
N ALA A 12 -10.93 -6.16 -35.74
CA ALA A 12 -9.83 -6.47 -36.65
C ALA A 12 -9.41 -7.96 -36.61
N LEU A 13 -9.59 -8.64 -35.48
CA LEU A 13 -9.27 -10.06 -35.32
C LEU A 13 -10.29 -11.06 -35.90
N ARG A 14 -11.33 -10.57 -36.59
CA ARG A 14 -12.41 -11.40 -37.16
C ARG A 14 -11.96 -12.46 -38.16
N GLY A 15 -10.83 -12.25 -38.84
CA GLY A 15 -10.36 -13.08 -39.95
C GLY A 15 -9.80 -14.44 -39.57
N THR A 16 -9.40 -14.65 -38.33
CA THR A 16 -8.55 -15.79 -37.92
C THR A 16 -9.24 -16.85 -37.06
N VAL A 17 -10.56 -16.69 -36.72
CA VAL A 17 -11.24 -17.53 -35.73
C VAL A 17 -12.54 -18.12 -36.26
N GLY A 18 -13.00 -19.26 -35.71
CA GLY A 18 -14.16 -20.02 -36.16
C GLY A 18 -15.50 -19.25 -36.22
N VAL A 19 -16.47 -19.76 -36.93
CA VAL A 19 -17.75 -19.11 -37.30
C VAL A 19 -18.51 -18.55 -36.09
N SER A 20 -18.56 -19.27 -34.96
CA SER A 20 -19.27 -18.84 -33.75
C SER A 20 -18.62 -17.63 -33.09
N TRP A 21 -17.28 -17.55 -33.11
CA TRP A 21 -16.52 -16.43 -32.58
C TRP A 21 -16.67 -15.18 -33.47
N ARG A 22 -16.61 -15.37 -34.79
CA ARG A 22 -16.85 -14.27 -35.77
C ARG A 22 -18.23 -13.64 -35.58
N TYR A 23 -19.25 -14.44 -35.28
CA TYR A 23 -20.60 -13.98 -35.01
C TYR A 23 -20.66 -13.14 -33.69
N GLY A 24 -20.08 -13.66 -32.60
CA GLY A 24 -20.06 -12.98 -31.32
C GLY A 24 -19.35 -11.60 -31.38
N VAL A 25 -18.16 -11.56 -32.01
CA VAL A 25 -17.42 -10.29 -32.21
C VAL A 25 -18.13 -9.32 -33.15
N ALA A 26 -18.89 -9.84 -34.15
CA ALA A 26 -19.71 -9.01 -35.03
C ALA A 26 -20.82 -8.29 -34.27
N ASN A 27 -21.46 -8.95 -33.31
CA ASN A 27 -22.50 -8.36 -32.47
C ASN A 27 -21.97 -7.21 -31.58
N LEU A 28 -20.78 -7.38 -31.00
CA LEU A 28 -20.11 -6.32 -30.25
C LEU A 28 -19.94 -5.03 -31.05
N SER A 29 -19.60 -5.16 -32.34
CA SER A 29 -19.42 -4.00 -33.21
C SER A 29 -20.73 -3.38 -33.70
N ARG A 30 -21.84 -4.13 -33.74
CA ARG A 30 -23.17 -3.59 -34.05
C ARG A 30 -23.74 -2.78 -32.90
N ARG A 31 -23.57 -3.25 -31.64
CA ARG A 31 -24.07 -2.60 -30.40
C ARG A 31 -22.96 -1.85 -29.66
N ARG A 32 -22.21 -1.02 -30.41
CA ARG A 32 -20.97 -0.39 -29.87
C ARG A 32 -21.16 0.36 -28.55
N ALA A 33 -22.22 1.18 -28.45
CA ALA A 33 -22.43 2.02 -27.26
C ALA A 33 -22.69 1.15 -26.01
N GLU A 34 -23.58 0.18 -26.10
CA GLU A 34 -23.90 -0.75 -25.00
C GLU A 34 -22.68 -1.59 -24.61
N SER A 35 -21.96 -2.13 -25.59
CA SER A 35 -20.75 -2.95 -25.35
C SER A 35 -19.66 -2.12 -24.66
N ILE A 36 -19.44 -0.85 -25.05
CA ILE A 36 -18.47 0.03 -24.42
C ILE A 36 -18.84 0.29 -22.96
N VAL A 37 -20.11 0.59 -22.66
CA VAL A 37 -20.57 0.81 -21.29
C VAL A 37 -20.34 -0.43 -20.43
N GLN A 38 -20.68 -1.62 -20.96
CA GLN A 38 -20.47 -2.89 -20.27
C GLN A 38 -18.98 -3.19 -20.03
N ILE A 39 -18.11 -3.00 -21.05
CA ILE A 39 -16.66 -3.20 -20.94
C ILE A 39 -16.08 -2.27 -19.86
N VAL A 40 -16.48 -1.02 -19.84
CA VAL A 40 -15.99 -0.04 -18.89
C VAL A 40 -16.49 -0.36 -17.47
N ALA A 41 -17.78 -0.67 -17.33
CA ALA A 41 -18.38 -0.96 -16.02
C ALA A 41 -17.74 -2.21 -15.36
N PHE A 42 -17.68 -3.33 -16.09
CA PHE A 42 -17.03 -4.54 -15.60
C PHE A 42 -15.51 -4.37 -15.47
N GLY A 43 -14.88 -3.69 -16.44
CA GLY A 43 -13.44 -3.43 -16.44
C GLY A 43 -12.99 -2.61 -15.22
N LEU A 44 -13.70 -1.55 -14.87
CA LEU A 44 -13.41 -0.75 -13.68
C LEU A 44 -13.62 -1.54 -12.38
N GLY A 45 -14.73 -2.30 -12.28
CA GLY A 45 -14.98 -3.14 -11.11
C GLY A 45 -13.89 -4.18 -10.89
N ILE A 46 -13.50 -4.90 -11.94
CA ILE A 46 -12.43 -5.92 -11.89
C ILE A 46 -11.07 -5.24 -11.63
N MET A 47 -10.79 -4.08 -12.26
CA MET A 47 -9.54 -3.32 -12.08
C MET A 47 -9.28 -3.00 -10.62
N ILE A 48 -10.29 -2.51 -9.91
CA ILE A 48 -10.14 -2.13 -8.51
C ILE A 48 -9.94 -3.36 -7.62
N LEU A 49 -10.64 -4.47 -7.89
CA LEU A 49 -10.40 -5.72 -7.17
C LEU A 49 -8.98 -6.25 -7.40
N LEU A 50 -8.46 -6.17 -8.63
CA LEU A 50 -7.08 -6.54 -8.93
C LEU A 50 -6.09 -5.61 -8.25
N LEU A 51 -6.31 -4.30 -8.26
CA LEU A 51 -5.44 -3.33 -7.59
C LEU A 51 -5.39 -3.58 -6.08
N LEU A 52 -6.53 -3.85 -5.45
CA LEU A 52 -6.57 -4.21 -4.03
C LEU A 52 -5.83 -5.52 -3.74
N ALA A 53 -5.91 -6.50 -4.64
CA ALA A 53 -5.16 -7.75 -4.52
C ALA A 53 -3.64 -7.50 -4.62
N VAL A 54 -3.20 -6.65 -5.55
CA VAL A 54 -1.79 -6.22 -5.68
C VAL A 54 -1.31 -5.53 -4.40
N VAL A 55 -2.05 -4.53 -3.91
CA VAL A 55 -1.67 -3.80 -2.69
C VAL A 55 -1.57 -4.75 -1.50
N ARG A 56 -2.53 -5.67 -1.36
CA ARG A 56 -2.57 -6.59 -0.22
C ARG A 56 -1.48 -7.67 -0.28
N ASN A 57 -1.30 -8.31 -1.44
CA ASN A 57 -0.45 -9.50 -1.54
C ASN A 57 0.99 -9.16 -1.90
N ASP A 58 1.19 -8.28 -2.88
CA ASP A 58 2.52 -8.05 -3.43
C ASP A 58 3.28 -7.00 -2.63
N LEU A 59 2.69 -5.80 -2.44
CA LEU A 59 3.41 -4.71 -1.80
C LEU A 59 3.70 -4.98 -0.33
N LEU A 60 2.75 -5.53 0.44
CA LEU A 60 2.98 -5.85 1.85
C LEU A 60 3.89 -7.07 2.03
N THR A 61 3.78 -8.07 1.14
CA THR A 61 4.58 -9.29 1.23
C THR A 61 6.02 -9.05 0.75
N ASP A 62 6.20 -8.28 -0.32
CA ASP A 62 7.52 -7.99 -0.87
C ASP A 62 8.27 -6.97 0.01
N TRP A 63 7.58 -5.99 0.59
CA TRP A 63 8.15 -5.12 1.61
C TRP A 63 8.70 -5.96 2.80
N ARG A 64 7.92 -6.94 3.28
CA ARG A 64 8.35 -7.80 4.39
C ARG A 64 9.53 -8.71 4.01
N LYS A 65 9.60 -9.21 2.78
CA LYS A 65 10.73 -10.02 2.29
C LYS A 65 11.99 -9.19 2.06
N SER A 66 11.87 -7.89 1.83
CA SER A 66 13.02 -6.99 1.69
C SER A 66 13.69 -6.66 3.01
N LEU A 67 13.04 -6.94 4.15
CA LEU A 67 13.58 -6.74 5.47
C LEU A 67 14.54 -7.89 5.84
N PRO A 68 15.73 -7.62 6.44
CA PRO A 68 16.62 -8.65 6.96
C PRO A 68 15.90 -9.57 7.94
N ALA A 69 16.30 -10.84 7.98
CA ALA A 69 15.65 -11.85 8.83
C ALA A 69 15.89 -11.63 10.34
N ASP A 70 16.88 -10.82 10.68
CA ASP A 70 17.32 -10.52 12.04
C ASP A 70 17.08 -9.05 12.43
N LEU A 71 16.09 -8.42 11.80
CA LEU A 71 15.65 -7.09 12.23
C LEU A 71 15.17 -7.12 13.69
N PRO A 72 15.51 -6.08 14.47
CA PRO A 72 14.98 -5.95 15.82
C PRO A 72 13.45 -6.06 15.82
N ASN A 73 12.94 -6.94 16.67
CA ASN A 73 11.51 -7.13 16.87
C ASN A 73 11.00 -6.61 18.22
N PHE A 74 11.91 -6.17 19.09
CA PHE A 74 11.58 -5.51 20.35
C PHE A 74 12.31 -4.19 20.47
N PHE A 75 11.59 -3.16 20.97
CA PHE A 75 12.17 -1.90 21.45
C PHE A 75 12.08 -1.85 22.97
N PHE A 76 13.17 -1.39 23.57
CA PHE A 76 13.30 -1.17 25.01
C PHE A 76 13.60 0.30 25.24
N ILE A 77 12.71 0.96 25.94
CA ILE A 77 12.86 2.39 26.30
C ILE A 77 12.75 2.58 27.80
N ASN A 78 13.17 3.72 28.29
CA ASN A 78 13.21 4.04 29.72
C ASN A 78 14.12 3.11 30.54
N ILE A 79 15.22 2.65 29.96
CA ILE A 79 16.22 1.87 30.69
C ILE A 79 16.96 2.83 31.63
N PRO A 80 16.86 2.66 32.98
CA PRO A 80 17.52 3.55 33.90
C PRO A 80 19.05 3.43 33.79
N PRO A 81 19.81 4.53 33.97
CA PRO A 81 21.27 4.50 33.89
C PRO A 81 21.93 3.50 34.86
N ASP A 82 21.39 3.38 36.06
CA ASP A 82 21.87 2.46 37.11
C ASP A 82 21.60 0.97 36.81
N GLN A 83 20.62 0.68 35.95
CA GLN A 83 20.29 -0.70 35.53
C GLN A 83 20.87 -1.05 34.16
N ARG A 84 21.50 -0.10 33.48
CA ARG A 84 21.96 -0.25 32.09
C ARG A 84 22.84 -1.48 31.90
N GLU A 85 23.92 -1.60 32.67
CA GLU A 85 24.87 -2.73 32.53
C GLU A 85 24.16 -4.05 32.73
N GLN A 86 23.40 -4.20 33.82
CA GLN A 86 22.67 -5.44 34.13
C GLN A 86 21.63 -5.79 33.05
N PHE A 87 21.03 -4.79 32.44
CA PHE A 87 20.06 -4.97 31.37
C PHE A 87 20.73 -5.50 30.10
N PHE A 88 21.84 -4.89 29.67
CA PHE A 88 22.56 -5.36 28.49
C PHE A 88 23.23 -6.73 28.70
N ASP A 89 23.78 -7.01 29.89
CA ASP A 89 24.29 -8.32 30.24
C ASP A 89 23.21 -9.41 30.18
N TYR A 90 21.97 -9.07 30.58
CA TYR A 90 20.85 -9.98 30.47
C TYR A 90 20.51 -10.25 28.98
N LEU A 91 20.42 -9.22 28.14
CA LEU A 91 20.15 -9.39 26.70
C LEU A 91 21.23 -10.26 26.03
N ASP A 92 22.49 -10.04 26.35
CA ASP A 92 23.62 -10.81 25.80
C ASP A 92 23.58 -12.28 26.25
N THR A 93 23.30 -12.52 27.55
CA THR A 93 23.17 -13.88 28.13
C THR A 93 22.05 -14.68 27.46
N GLU A 94 20.93 -14.04 27.13
CA GLU A 94 19.79 -14.65 26.43
C GLU A 94 20.01 -14.74 24.91
N GLY A 95 21.16 -14.28 24.40
CA GLY A 95 21.55 -14.38 23.00
C GLY A 95 20.76 -13.48 22.08
N ALA A 96 20.21 -12.37 22.60
CA ALA A 96 19.55 -11.35 21.81
C ALA A 96 20.57 -10.61 20.93
N LYS A 97 20.22 -10.34 19.66
CA LYS A 97 21.02 -9.45 18.83
C LYS A 97 20.60 -8.01 19.11
N THR A 98 21.34 -7.34 19.97
CA THR A 98 21.09 -5.96 20.35
C THR A 98 21.60 -4.97 19.32
N ALA A 99 20.81 -3.93 19.02
CA ALA A 99 21.26 -2.77 18.29
C ALA A 99 22.03 -1.82 19.23
N ARG A 100 22.52 -0.71 18.67
CA ARG A 100 23.18 0.34 19.46
C ARG A 100 22.27 0.84 20.57
N ALA A 101 22.86 1.11 21.74
CA ALA A 101 22.18 1.79 22.83
C ALA A 101 22.37 3.29 22.69
N LEU A 102 21.28 4.04 22.77
CA LEU A 102 21.32 5.50 22.72
C LEU A 102 20.72 6.09 24.00
N PRO A 103 21.30 7.14 24.56
CA PRO A 103 20.67 7.90 25.64
C PRO A 103 19.45 8.62 25.08
N MET A 104 18.42 8.72 25.87
CA MET A 104 17.16 9.41 25.54
C MET A 104 16.91 10.48 26.59
N ILE A 105 17.05 11.73 26.19
CA ILE A 105 16.93 12.90 27.04
C ILE A 105 15.72 13.70 26.56
N ARG A 106 14.81 14.03 27.48
CA ARG A 106 13.64 14.84 27.16
C ARG A 106 14.01 16.32 27.11
N ALA A 107 13.69 16.96 26.01
CA ALA A 107 13.96 18.37 25.76
C ALA A 107 12.76 19.07 25.12
N ARG A 108 12.65 20.38 25.32
CA ARG A 108 11.69 21.21 24.61
C ARG A 108 12.44 22.24 23.78
N LEU A 109 12.08 22.32 22.49
CA LEU A 109 12.57 23.40 21.63
C LEU A 109 11.89 24.69 22.03
N THR A 110 12.67 25.72 22.43
CA THR A 110 12.16 27.01 22.96
C THR A 110 12.38 28.17 22.01
N ALA A 111 13.47 28.16 21.22
CA ALA A 111 13.73 29.23 20.25
C ALA A 111 14.49 28.69 19.01
N LEU A 112 14.33 29.41 17.90
CA LEU A 112 15.11 29.25 16.67
C LEU A 112 15.72 30.60 16.28
N ASN A 113 17.05 30.64 16.12
CA ASN A 113 17.78 31.86 15.79
C ASN A 113 17.47 33.04 16.78
N GLY A 114 17.26 32.72 18.04
CA GLY A 114 16.90 33.68 19.09
C GLY A 114 15.44 34.15 19.11
N GLN A 115 14.61 33.67 18.17
CA GLN A 115 13.18 33.94 18.16
C GLN A 115 12.43 32.86 18.95
N PRO A 116 11.55 33.18 19.90
CA PRO A 116 10.76 32.21 20.63
C PRO A 116 9.88 31.39 19.66
N ILE A 117 9.92 30.08 19.82
CA ILE A 117 9.21 29.14 18.92
C ILE A 117 7.69 29.35 18.91
N GLU A 118 7.13 29.83 20.01
CA GLU A 118 5.69 30.08 20.17
C GLU A 118 5.17 31.24 19.30
N THR A 119 6.09 32.13 18.86
CA THR A 119 5.77 33.30 18.02
C THR A 119 5.91 33.01 16.53
N MET A 120 6.36 31.83 16.18
CA MET A 120 6.63 31.44 14.79
C MET A 120 5.44 30.73 14.17
N GLU A 121 5.18 31.03 12.90
CA GLU A 121 4.23 30.33 12.07
C GLU A 121 4.99 29.38 11.12
N PHE A 122 4.58 28.12 11.06
CA PHE A 122 5.20 27.12 10.21
C PHE A 122 4.32 26.85 8.99
N VAL A 123 4.94 26.81 7.81
CA VAL A 123 4.24 26.49 6.56
C VAL A 123 3.86 25.00 6.52
N ASP A 124 4.71 24.13 7.08
CA ASP A 124 4.46 22.69 7.17
C ASP A 124 3.74 22.37 8.49
N PRO A 125 2.60 21.65 8.45
CA PRO A 125 1.87 21.26 9.67
C PRO A 125 2.71 20.45 10.68
N ARG A 126 3.76 19.75 10.22
CA ARG A 126 4.69 19.04 11.09
C ARG A 126 5.48 19.99 12.00
N GLY A 127 5.76 21.21 11.53
CA GLY A 127 6.46 22.23 12.30
C GLY A 127 5.74 22.59 13.60
N GLU A 128 4.41 22.73 13.57
CA GLU A 128 3.61 22.91 14.79
C GLU A 128 3.72 21.72 15.75
N GLY A 129 3.77 20.50 15.21
CA GLY A 129 3.96 19.29 16.02
C GLY A 129 5.30 19.26 16.75
N TYR A 130 6.36 19.66 16.07
CA TYR A 130 7.71 19.73 16.64
C TYR A 130 7.89 20.89 17.63
N SER A 131 7.22 22.00 17.42
CA SER A 131 7.34 23.19 18.29
C SER A 131 6.58 23.08 19.62
N ARG A 132 5.46 22.35 19.64
CA ARG A 132 4.54 22.30 20.79
C ARG A 132 4.77 21.14 21.76
N ARG A 133 5.55 20.15 21.38
CA ARG A 133 5.75 18.92 22.16
C ARG A 133 7.15 18.82 22.72
N ASP A 134 7.25 18.21 23.89
CA ASP A 134 8.55 17.74 24.35
C ASP A 134 9.07 16.70 23.38
N GLN A 135 10.35 16.73 23.13
CA GLN A 135 11.05 15.88 22.18
C GLN A 135 12.10 15.06 22.92
N ASN A 136 12.39 13.91 22.39
CA ASN A 136 13.53 13.15 22.83
C ASN A 136 14.73 13.52 21.94
N ILE A 137 15.81 13.93 22.57
CA ILE A 137 17.11 14.18 21.95
C ILE A 137 18.09 13.12 22.42
N THR A 138 19.16 12.95 21.70
CA THR A 138 20.22 12.01 22.03
C THR A 138 21.59 12.60 21.69
N TRP A 139 22.63 11.90 22.11
CA TRP A 139 24.00 12.12 21.63
C TRP A 139 24.61 10.82 21.15
N GLN A 140 25.51 10.91 20.19
CA GLN A 140 26.29 9.76 19.70
C GLN A 140 27.56 10.22 19.00
N ALA A 141 28.63 9.43 19.12
CA ALA A 141 29.91 9.71 18.48
C ALA A 141 29.90 9.38 16.99
N GLU A 142 29.40 8.22 16.64
CA GLU A 142 29.44 7.68 15.28
C GLU A 142 28.09 7.81 14.59
N LEU A 143 28.12 8.05 13.28
CA LEU A 143 26.91 8.02 12.45
C LEU A 143 26.44 6.58 12.31
N GLY A 144 25.17 6.31 12.59
CA GLY A 144 24.60 4.99 12.38
C GLY A 144 24.49 4.62 10.90
N ASP A 145 24.63 3.31 10.59
CA ASP A 145 24.56 2.78 9.22
C ASP A 145 23.21 3.02 8.53
N ASP A 146 22.19 3.27 9.32
CA ASP A 146 20.84 3.62 8.92
C ASP A 146 20.62 5.13 8.73
N ASN A 147 21.69 5.91 8.80
CA ASN A 147 21.69 7.34 8.60
C ASN A 147 22.64 7.75 7.46
N ARG A 148 22.22 8.74 6.67
CA ARG A 148 23.04 9.31 5.60
C ARG A 148 23.04 10.84 5.72
N ILE A 149 24.21 11.45 5.72
CA ILE A 149 24.34 12.91 5.66
C ILE A 149 23.90 13.41 4.28
N VAL A 150 22.95 14.32 4.24
CA VAL A 150 22.45 14.97 3.02
C VAL A 150 22.90 16.42 2.89
N ALA A 151 23.26 17.07 4.00
CA ALA A 151 23.86 18.40 4.00
C ALA A 151 24.77 18.58 5.22
N GLY A 152 25.80 19.43 5.11
CA GLY A 152 26.77 19.65 6.18
C GLY A 152 27.75 18.47 6.34
N ARG A 153 28.29 18.32 7.55
CA ARG A 153 29.21 17.24 7.91
C ARG A 153 28.88 16.66 9.28
N TRP A 154 29.15 15.36 9.47
CA TRP A 154 29.18 14.76 10.80
C TRP A 154 30.38 15.28 11.59
N TRP A 155 30.27 15.26 12.89
CA TRP A 155 31.35 15.69 13.78
C TRP A 155 32.53 14.72 13.81
N SER A 156 33.66 15.20 14.26
CA SER A 156 34.86 14.45 14.60
C SER A 156 35.09 14.51 16.13
N GLU A 157 36.06 13.77 16.64
CA GLU A 157 36.45 13.83 18.06
C GLU A 157 36.75 15.27 18.54
N ALA A 158 37.32 16.11 17.67
CA ALA A 158 37.60 17.51 17.97
C ALA A 158 36.33 18.39 18.15
N ASP A 159 35.18 17.87 17.80
CA ASP A 159 33.89 18.57 17.92
C ASP A 159 33.09 18.08 19.16
N HIS A 160 33.61 17.14 19.95
CA HIS A 160 33.01 16.68 21.19
C HIS A 160 32.90 17.86 22.18
N GLY A 161 31.79 17.92 22.91
CA GLY A 161 31.50 19.01 23.83
C GLY A 161 31.12 20.35 23.19
N LYS A 162 31.21 20.48 21.85
CA LYS A 162 30.78 21.69 21.17
C LYS A 162 29.26 21.73 21.02
N PRO A 163 28.66 22.94 21.06
CA PRO A 163 27.22 23.12 20.91
C PRO A 163 26.80 23.00 19.42
N LEU A 164 26.91 21.78 18.88
CA LEU A 164 26.51 21.41 17.54
C LEU A 164 25.33 20.46 17.59
N VAL A 165 24.53 20.46 16.53
CA VAL A 165 23.40 19.54 16.41
C VAL A 165 23.26 19.03 14.98
N SER A 166 22.96 17.74 14.84
CA SER A 166 22.56 17.12 13.59
C SER A 166 21.07 16.83 13.64
N ILE A 167 20.34 17.27 12.61
CA ILE A 167 18.88 17.10 12.53
C ILE A 167 18.48 16.17 11.39
N SER A 168 17.30 15.56 11.48
CA SER A 168 16.75 14.80 10.35
C SER A 168 16.25 15.74 9.24
N ASP A 169 16.21 15.26 8.03
CA ASP A 169 15.67 15.99 6.88
C ASP A 169 14.16 16.31 7.05
N GLU A 170 13.40 15.40 7.67
CA GLU A 170 11.99 15.65 8.02
C GLU A 170 11.83 16.81 9.02
N TYR A 171 12.71 16.86 10.02
CA TYR A 171 12.73 17.91 11.02
C TYR A 171 13.16 19.26 10.41
N GLN A 172 14.17 19.21 9.53
CA GLN A 172 14.59 20.35 8.74
C GLN A 172 13.45 20.96 7.93
N GLN A 173 12.74 20.12 7.16
CA GLN A 173 11.63 20.56 6.31
C GLN A 173 10.47 21.10 7.15
N GLY A 174 10.12 20.42 8.25
CA GLY A 174 9.03 20.82 9.13
C GLY A 174 9.22 22.22 9.73
N LEU A 175 10.42 22.51 10.17
CA LEU A 175 10.76 23.80 10.82
C LEU A 175 11.40 24.84 9.87
N GLY A 176 11.72 24.47 8.63
CA GLY A 176 12.36 25.36 7.65
C GLY A 176 13.82 25.68 7.96
N LEU A 177 14.53 24.80 8.67
CA LEU A 177 15.89 25.01 9.16
C LEU A 177 16.95 24.88 8.06
N LYS A 178 18.08 25.57 8.28
CA LYS A 178 19.26 25.53 7.42
C LYS A 178 20.52 25.23 8.24
N ILE A 179 21.56 24.76 7.58
CA ILE A 179 22.89 24.63 8.20
C ILE A 179 23.31 26.01 8.71
N GLY A 180 23.82 26.08 9.95
CA GLY A 180 24.21 27.29 10.66
C GLY A 180 23.11 27.95 11.48
N ASP A 181 21.84 27.52 11.34
CA ASP A 181 20.77 27.99 12.21
C ASP A 181 21.00 27.54 13.66
N ARG A 182 20.55 28.33 14.62
CA ARG A 182 20.68 28.06 16.06
C ARG A 182 19.36 27.56 16.62
N MET A 183 19.46 26.50 17.38
CA MET A 183 18.34 25.86 18.07
C MET A 183 18.56 25.98 19.58
N THR A 184 17.56 26.45 20.30
CA THR A 184 17.61 26.53 21.75
C THR A 184 16.67 25.53 22.37
N PHE A 185 17.20 24.68 23.24
CA PHE A 185 16.44 23.67 23.96
C PHE A 185 16.41 23.96 25.45
N ASP A 186 15.29 23.69 26.07
CA ASP A 186 15.19 23.54 27.53
C ASP A 186 15.25 22.03 27.84
N VAL A 187 16.19 21.67 28.72
CA VAL A 187 16.39 20.30 29.20
C VAL A 187 16.36 20.33 30.72
N ALA A 188 15.24 19.94 31.31
CA ALA A 188 15.06 19.94 32.78
C ALA A 188 15.36 21.29 33.49
N GLY A 189 15.15 22.41 32.79
CA GLY A 189 15.41 23.75 33.27
C GLY A 189 16.78 24.31 32.88
N GLU A 190 17.62 23.54 32.24
CA GLU A 190 18.88 24.00 31.63
C GLU A 190 18.67 24.38 30.16
N THR A 191 19.20 25.56 29.79
CA THR A 191 19.10 26.05 28.40
C THR A 191 20.34 25.68 27.63
N ILE A 192 20.14 24.93 26.52
CA ILE A 192 21.19 24.53 25.62
C ILE A 192 20.94 25.16 24.25
N GLU A 193 21.89 25.97 23.79
CA GLU A 193 21.87 26.50 22.42
C GLU A 193 22.88 25.75 21.56
N ALA A 194 22.48 25.28 20.40
CA ALA A 194 23.35 24.55 19.47
C ALA A 194 23.12 24.95 18.02
N GLU A 195 24.20 24.91 17.22
CA GLU A 195 24.19 25.22 15.80
C GLU A 195 23.96 23.97 14.96
N VAL A 196 23.09 24.05 13.96
CA VAL A 196 22.84 22.97 13.00
C VAL A 196 24.07 22.76 12.13
N SER A 197 24.82 21.69 12.38
CA SER A 197 26.04 21.31 11.66
C SER A 197 25.79 20.39 10.48
N SER A 198 24.73 19.57 10.56
CA SER A 198 24.39 18.61 9.50
C SER A 198 22.91 18.26 9.47
N VAL A 199 22.47 17.80 8.30
CA VAL A 199 21.15 17.23 8.07
C VAL A 199 21.31 15.77 7.65
N ARG A 200 20.54 14.88 8.26
CA ARG A 200 20.57 13.43 8.04
C ARG A 200 19.28 12.95 7.42
N GLN A 201 19.37 12.03 6.49
CA GLN A 201 18.27 11.17 6.08
C GLN A 201 18.30 9.89 6.92
N ILE A 202 17.19 9.59 7.60
CA ILE A 202 17.06 8.42 8.49
C ILE A 202 16.29 7.34 7.74
N LYS A 203 16.80 6.11 7.82
CA LYS A 203 16.11 4.92 7.34
C LYS A 203 15.29 4.30 8.47
N TRP A 204 14.05 4.78 8.66
CA TRP A 204 13.17 4.37 9.76
C TRP A 204 12.79 2.88 9.73
N ASP A 205 12.78 2.25 8.56
CA ASP A 205 12.48 0.83 8.37
C ASP A 205 13.64 -0.11 8.76
N SER A 206 14.75 0.43 9.27
CA SER A 206 15.83 -0.33 9.92
C SER A 206 15.44 -0.88 11.29
N PHE A 207 14.39 -0.34 11.91
CA PHE A 207 14.00 -0.62 13.30
C PHE A 207 15.13 -0.46 14.32
N GLN A 208 16.09 0.42 14.02
CA GLN A 208 17.13 0.83 14.94
C GLN A 208 16.74 2.09 15.69
N PRO A 209 17.24 2.29 16.94
CA PRO A 209 17.02 3.54 17.67
C PRO A 209 17.52 4.73 16.88
N ASN A 210 16.63 5.72 16.66
CA ASN A 210 16.93 6.96 15.98
C ASN A 210 16.16 8.12 16.59
N PHE A 211 16.71 9.32 16.41
CA PHE A 211 16.13 10.57 16.92
C PHE A 211 16.19 11.65 15.84
N PHE A 212 15.23 12.56 15.87
CA PHE A 212 15.23 13.71 14.95
C PHE A 212 16.40 14.64 15.20
N VAL A 213 16.84 14.75 16.45
CA VAL A 213 17.86 15.67 16.92
C VAL A 213 18.95 14.89 17.67
N VAL A 214 20.19 15.02 17.22
CA VAL A 214 21.35 14.33 17.77
C VAL A 214 22.47 15.33 18.04
N PHE A 215 23.12 15.20 19.17
CA PHE A 215 24.25 16.00 19.62
C PHE A 215 25.57 15.22 19.55
N PRO A 216 26.72 15.87 19.51
CA PRO A 216 28.01 15.22 19.77
C PRO A 216 28.09 14.76 21.23
N PRO A 217 28.98 13.81 21.57
CA PRO A 217 29.26 13.43 22.95
C PRO A 217 29.72 14.61 23.83
N ASP A 218 29.74 14.40 25.14
CA ASP A 218 30.27 15.25 26.18
C ASP A 218 29.46 16.55 26.48
N LEU A 219 28.45 16.86 25.68
CA LEU A 219 27.60 18.04 25.92
C LEU A 219 26.39 17.77 26.82
N LEU A 220 25.85 16.56 26.72
CA LEU A 220 24.59 16.18 27.39
C LEU A 220 24.78 15.10 28.46
N ASP A 221 26.00 14.67 28.74
CA ASP A 221 26.30 13.51 29.58
C ASP A 221 25.84 13.62 31.02
N ASP A 222 25.88 14.84 31.57
CA ASP A 222 25.46 15.12 32.94
C ASP A 222 23.95 15.32 33.08
N LEU A 223 23.21 15.31 32.00
CA LEU A 223 21.76 15.53 31.99
C LEU A 223 20.99 14.26 32.30
N ALA A 224 19.90 14.41 33.06
CA ALA A 224 19.03 13.29 33.41
C ALA A 224 18.38 12.68 32.15
N GLY A 225 18.66 11.43 31.93
CA GLY A 225 18.13 10.68 30.80
C GLY A 225 17.96 9.22 31.12
N THR A 226 17.29 8.52 30.23
CA THR A 226 17.18 7.05 30.21
C THR A 226 17.89 6.52 28.97
N TRP A 227 18.00 5.23 28.86
CA TRP A 227 18.59 4.60 27.68
C TRP A 227 17.50 3.89 26.85
N MET A 228 17.78 3.77 25.58
CA MET A 228 16.95 3.08 24.61
C MET A 228 17.80 2.16 23.76
N THR A 229 17.26 0.99 23.44
CA THR A 229 17.84 0.08 22.46
C THR A 229 16.74 -0.69 21.76
N SER A 230 17.09 -1.40 20.69
CA SER A 230 16.25 -2.44 20.11
C SER A 230 17.02 -3.76 20.03
N ALA A 231 16.31 -4.87 20.02
CA ALA A 231 16.93 -6.18 19.90
C ALA A 231 16.06 -7.14 19.10
N TYR A 232 16.73 -8.09 18.49
CA TYR A 232 16.08 -9.24 17.86
C TYR A 232 16.10 -10.44 18.77
N PHE A 233 14.93 -11.00 19.03
CA PHE A 233 14.72 -12.29 19.68
C PHE A 233 14.14 -13.29 18.70
N LYS A 234 14.51 -14.56 18.86
CA LYS A 234 13.96 -15.61 18.01
C LYS A 234 12.48 -15.85 18.30
N PRO A 235 11.70 -16.25 17.30
CA PRO A 235 10.32 -16.65 17.52
C PRO A 235 10.23 -17.78 18.55
N GLY A 236 9.46 -17.58 19.62
CA GLY A 236 9.30 -18.54 20.72
C GLY A 236 9.93 -18.10 22.05
N ASP A 237 10.75 -17.06 22.07
CA ASP A 237 11.42 -16.56 23.28
C ASP A 237 10.52 -15.69 24.19
N GLY A 238 9.19 -15.82 24.06
CA GLY A 238 8.23 -15.04 24.87
C GLY A 238 8.42 -15.22 26.40
N GLY A 239 8.99 -16.35 26.83
CA GLY A 239 9.36 -16.57 28.23
C GLY A 239 10.49 -15.67 28.72
N VAL A 240 11.45 -15.38 27.83
CA VAL A 240 12.61 -14.50 28.11
C VAL A 240 12.11 -13.05 28.28
N ILE A 241 11.22 -12.62 27.41
CA ILE A 241 10.63 -11.26 27.49
C ILE A 241 9.79 -11.10 28.76
N ALA A 242 9.00 -12.11 29.14
CA ALA A 242 8.23 -12.08 30.37
C ALA A 242 9.11 -12.02 31.62
N GLU A 243 10.26 -12.69 31.62
CA GLU A 243 11.26 -12.63 32.70
C GLU A 243 11.95 -11.26 32.74
N LEU A 244 12.30 -10.72 31.56
CA LEU A 244 12.90 -9.39 31.43
C LEU A 244 11.98 -8.30 32.04
N VAL A 245 10.70 -8.33 31.72
CA VAL A 245 9.72 -7.38 32.27
C VAL A 245 9.59 -7.50 33.78
N ARG A 246 9.68 -8.72 34.33
CA ARG A 246 9.67 -8.92 35.80
C ARG A 246 10.93 -8.40 36.47
N ARG A 247 12.07 -8.59 35.82
CA ARG A 247 13.38 -8.20 36.39
C ARG A 247 13.64 -6.70 36.27
N PHE A 248 13.15 -6.09 35.20
CA PHE A 248 13.33 -4.66 34.90
C PHE A 248 11.99 -3.94 34.71
N PRO A 249 11.20 -3.76 35.77
CA PRO A 249 9.82 -3.23 35.66
C PRO A 249 9.77 -1.76 35.21
N SER A 250 10.88 -1.02 35.30
CA SER A 250 10.99 0.36 34.82
C SER A 250 11.14 0.46 33.31
N VAL A 251 11.57 -0.62 32.65
CA VAL A 251 11.80 -0.67 31.20
C VAL A 251 10.48 -0.91 30.48
N SER A 252 10.18 -0.04 29.55
CA SER A 252 9.03 -0.22 28.66
C SER A 252 9.42 -1.05 27.47
N VAL A 253 8.71 -2.15 27.25
CA VAL A 253 8.95 -3.11 26.17
C VAL A 253 7.88 -2.95 25.11
N PHE A 254 8.28 -2.74 23.86
CA PHE A 254 7.39 -2.67 22.70
C PHE A 254 7.69 -3.83 21.76
N ASP A 255 6.72 -4.72 21.60
CA ASP A 255 6.75 -5.80 20.62
C ASP A 255 6.31 -5.24 19.25
N LEU A 256 7.24 -5.21 18.30
CA LEU A 256 6.99 -4.72 16.97
C LEU A 256 6.17 -5.71 16.13
N ASP A 257 6.32 -7.01 16.35
CA ASP A 257 5.54 -8.02 15.65
C ASP A 257 4.05 -7.90 16.01
N ASP A 258 3.73 -7.64 17.27
CA ASP A 258 2.36 -7.38 17.74
C ASP A 258 1.80 -6.09 17.14
N LEU A 259 2.59 -5.00 17.14
CA LEU A 259 2.18 -3.74 16.53
C LEU A 259 1.94 -3.88 15.02
N LEU A 260 2.86 -4.53 14.31
CA LEU A 260 2.71 -4.79 12.87
C LEU A 260 1.49 -5.69 12.57
N THR A 261 1.21 -6.66 13.44
CA THR A 261 0.04 -7.53 13.32
C THR A 261 -1.25 -6.75 13.53
N GLN A 262 -1.28 -5.82 14.49
CA GLN A 262 -2.43 -4.96 14.72
C GLN A 262 -2.69 -4.01 13.54
N VAL A 263 -1.65 -3.36 13.02
CA VAL A 263 -1.74 -2.51 11.82
C VAL A 263 -2.25 -3.32 10.62
N ARG A 264 -1.72 -4.53 10.41
CA ARG A 264 -2.19 -5.43 9.35
C ARG A 264 -3.66 -5.78 9.51
N SER A 265 -4.13 -6.10 10.72
CA SER A 265 -5.54 -6.38 11.00
C SER A 265 -6.44 -5.21 10.61
N VAL A 266 -6.02 -3.97 10.86
CA VAL A 266 -6.76 -2.77 10.47
C VAL A 266 -6.80 -2.63 8.95
N ILE A 267 -5.65 -2.82 8.28
CA ILE A 267 -5.56 -2.78 6.82
C ILE A 267 -6.45 -3.86 6.20
N ASP A 268 -6.40 -5.10 6.69
CA ASP A 268 -7.24 -6.20 6.19
C ASP A 268 -8.72 -5.91 6.31
N LYS A 269 -9.17 -5.31 7.43
CA LYS A 269 -10.57 -4.88 7.62
C LYS A 269 -10.97 -3.79 6.64
N ALA A 270 -10.11 -2.80 6.43
CA ALA A 270 -10.34 -1.72 5.46
C ALA A 270 -10.42 -2.27 4.03
N VAL A 271 -9.49 -3.14 3.64
CA VAL A 271 -9.47 -3.81 2.33
C VAL A 271 -10.74 -4.64 2.14
N PHE A 272 -11.16 -5.42 3.15
CA PHE A 272 -12.40 -6.20 3.09
C PHE A 272 -13.63 -5.32 2.90
N ALA A 273 -13.72 -4.19 3.61
CA ALA A 273 -14.83 -3.25 3.45
C ALA A 273 -14.88 -2.68 2.02
N VAL A 274 -13.74 -2.24 1.49
CA VAL A 274 -13.64 -1.72 0.12
C VAL A 274 -13.97 -2.81 -0.90
N GLN A 275 -13.43 -4.03 -0.75
CA GLN A 275 -13.75 -5.16 -1.62
C GLN A 275 -15.26 -5.45 -1.63
N SER A 276 -15.93 -5.38 -0.47
CA SER A 276 -17.37 -5.60 -0.38
C SER A 276 -18.14 -4.60 -1.22
N VAL A 277 -17.79 -3.31 -1.18
CA VAL A 277 -18.42 -2.27 -2.00
C VAL A 277 -18.24 -2.57 -3.49
N PHE A 278 -17.04 -3.03 -3.91
CA PHE A 278 -16.79 -3.35 -5.31
C PHE A 278 -17.48 -4.63 -5.78
N VAL A 279 -17.65 -5.61 -4.90
CA VAL A 279 -18.50 -6.79 -5.17
C VAL A 279 -19.95 -6.35 -5.43
N PHE A 280 -20.50 -5.44 -4.63
CA PHE A 280 -21.82 -4.85 -4.90
C PHE A 280 -21.87 -4.10 -6.25
N THR A 281 -20.82 -3.38 -6.61
CA THR A 281 -20.71 -2.71 -7.91
C THR A 281 -20.74 -3.70 -9.08
N LEU A 282 -20.05 -4.86 -8.93
CA LEU A 282 -20.13 -5.93 -9.92
C LEU A 282 -21.55 -6.52 -10.02
N PHE A 283 -22.26 -6.71 -8.91
CA PHE A 283 -23.66 -7.12 -8.92
C PHE A 283 -24.56 -6.09 -9.59
N ALA A 284 -24.34 -4.79 -9.35
CA ALA A 284 -25.06 -3.73 -10.04
C ALA A 284 -24.80 -3.76 -11.56
N GLY A 285 -23.53 -3.96 -11.98
CA GLY A 285 -23.16 -4.17 -13.38
C GLY A 285 -23.84 -5.39 -14.00
N LEU A 286 -23.93 -6.49 -13.25
CA LEU A 286 -24.67 -7.68 -13.65
C LEU A 286 -26.16 -7.38 -13.84
N THR A 287 -26.77 -6.62 -12.94
CA THR A 287 -28.18 -6.24 -13.04
C THR A 287 -28.44 -5.40 -14.30
N VAL A 288 -27.53 -4.45 -14.61
CA VAL A 288 -27.59 -3.66 -15.86
C VAL A 288 -27.45 -4.56 -17.08
N LEU A 289 -26.55 -5.55 -17.06
CA LEU A 289 -26.43 -6.54 -18.15
C LEU A 289 -27.72 -7.33 -18.33
N LEU A 290 -28.32 -7.81 -17.22
CA LEU A 290 -29.59 -8.55 -17.28
C LEU A 290 -30.71 -7.67 -17.85
N ALA A 291 -30.81 -6.42 -17.44
CA ALA A 291 -31.79 -5.45 -17.96
C ALA A 291 -31.59 -5.20 -19.47
N ALA A 292 -30.35 -4.99 -19.93
CA ALA A 292 -30.02 -4.82 -21.35
C ALA A 292 -30.38 -6.06 -22.18
N VAL A 293 -30.08 -7.27 -21.67
CA VAL A 293 -30.46 -8.53 -22.33
C VAL A 293 -31.98 -8.70 -22.39
N GLN A 294 -32.71 -8.29 -21.33
CA GLN A 294 -34.18 -8.34 -21.30
C GLN A 294 -34.79 -7.34 -22.29
N ALA A 295 -34.29 -6.11 -22.35
CA ALA A 295 -34.77 -5.09 -23.28
C ALA A 295 -34.60 -5.51 -24.75
N THR A 296 -33.57 -6.28 -25.07
CA THR A 296 -33.30 -6.76 -26.43
C THR A 296 -33.80 -8.19 -26.65
N ARG A 297 -34.63 -8.72 -25.74
CA ARG A 297 -35.05 -10.14 -25.74
C ARG A 297 -35.81 -10.55 -27.00
N ASP A 298 -36.70 -9.70 -27.48
CA ASP A 298 -37.53 -10.00 -28.64
C ASP A 298 -36.73 -9.94 -29.94
N GLU A 299 -35.82 -8.99 -30.07
CA GLU A 299 -34.89 -8.93 -31.17
C GLU A 299 -33.94 -10.15 -31.21
N ARG A 300 -33.39 -10.55 -30.08
CA ARG A 300 -32.55 -11.76 -29.95
C ARG A 300 -33.32 -13.05 -30.26
N ARG A 301 -34.61 -13.10 -29.90
CA ARG A 301 -35.50 -14.22 -30.25
C ARG A 301 -35.70 -14.31 -31.76
N TYR A 302 -35.99 -13.17 -32.39
CA TYR A 302 -36.17 -13.10 -33.83
C TYR A 302 -34.91 -13.53 -34.59
N GLU A 303 -33.74 -12.97 -34.23
CA GLU A 303 -32.44 -13.33 -34.79
C GLU A 303 -32.15 -14.84 -34.60
N SER A 304 -32.38 -15.38 -33.42
CA SER A 304 -32.17 -16.80 -33.12
C SER A 304 -33.12 -17.70 -33.92
N ALA A 305 -34.37 -17.30 -34.08
CA ALA A 305 -35.36 -18.02 -34.88
C ALA A 305 -34.96 -18.02 -36.37
N MET A 306 -34.55 -16.87 -36.90
CA MET A 306 -34.09 -16.72 -38.28
C MET A 306 -32.85 -17.57 -38.58
N LEU A 307 -31.86 -17.58 -37.69
CA LEU A 307 -30.66 -18.43 -37.82
C LEU A 307 -31.03 -19.92 -37.83
N ARG A 308 -32.00 -20.33 -37.01
CA ARG A 308 -32.47 -21.70 -36.92
C ARG A 308 -33.29 -22.13 -38.14
N THR A 309 -34.07 -21.24 -38.75
CA THR A 309 -34.77 -21.53 -40.01
C THR A 309 -33.78 -21.67 -41.18
N LEU A 310 -32.64 -21.00 -41.12
CA LEU A 310 -31.52 -21.14 -42.06
C LEU A 310 -30.63 -22.37 -41.78
N GLY A 311 -31.03 -23.26 -40.84
CA GLY A 311 -30.34 -24.50 -40.54
C GLY A 311 -29.32 -24.48 -39.40
N ALA A 312 -29.21 -23.38 -38.66
CA ALA A 312 -28.31 -23.33 -37.51
C ALA A 312 -28.81 -24.18 -36.35
N SER A 313 -27.94 -25.04 -35.80
CA SER A 313 -28.26 -25.83 -34.61
C SER A 313 -28.38 -24.97 -33.36
N ARG A 314 -29.11 -25.46 -32.32
CA ARG A 314 -29.17 -24.80 -31.00
C ARG A 314 -27.76 -24.61 -30.44
N ALA A 315 -26.88 -25.57 -30.60
CA ALA A 315 -25.50 -25.51 -30.14
C ALA A 315 -24.71 -24.37 -30.80
N THR A 316 -24.92 -24.13 -32.09
CA THR A 316 -24.27 -23.05 -32.85
C THR A 316 -24.70 -21.67 -32.34
N VAL A 317 -26.00 -21.50 -32.10
CA VAL A 317 -26.52 -20.23 -31.54
C VAL A 317 -26.02 -20.01 -30.13
N THR A 318 -26.04 -21.02 -29.26
CA THR A 318 -25.51 -20.91 -27.87
C THR A 318 -24.03 -20.59 -27.87
N ARG A 319 -23.22 -21.25 -28.72
CA ARG A 319 -21.78 -20.96 -28.84
C ARG A 319 -21.52 -19.52 -29.32
N GLY A 320 -22.35 -18.98 -30.21
CA GLY A 320 -22.26 -17.60 -30.67
C GLY A 320 -22.51 -16.61 -29.55
N ILE A 321 -23.54 -16.85 -28.74
CA ILE A 321 -23.86 -16.02 -27.57
C ILE A 321 -22.75 -16.09 -26.50
N LEU A 322 -22.28 -17.32 -26.21
CA LEU A 322 -21.15 -17.49 -25.27
C LEU A 322 -19.90 -16.79 -25.79
N ALA A 323 -19.61 -16.85 -27.09
CA ALA A 323 -18.47 -16.14 -27.68
C ALA A 323 -18.59 -14.61 -27.53
N GLU A 324 -19.81 -14.06 -27.71
CA GLU A 324 -20.08 -12.63 -27.49
C GLU A 324 -19.73 -12.20 -26.05
N PHE A 325 -20.29 -12.89 -25.05
CA PHE A 325 -20.05 -12.56 -23.64
C PHE A 325 -18.62 -12.87 -23.18
N THR A 326 -18.01 -13.93 -23.70
CA THR A 326 -16.59 -14.23 -23.44
C THR A 326 -15.69 -13.13 -24.01
N ALA A 327 -15.96 -12.64 -25.20
CA ALA A 327 -15.22 -11.55 -25.79
C ALA A 327 -15.39 -10.24 -25.00
N LEU A 328 -16.62 -9.92 -24.55
CA LEU A 328 -16.88 -8.80 -23.64
C LEU A 328 -16.07 -8.94 -22.36
N GLY A 329 -16.08 -10.11 -21.74
CA GLY A 329 -15.35 -10.40 -20.52
C GLY A 329 -13.83 -10.31 -20.68
N LEU A 330 -13.28 -10.82 -21.80
CA LEU A 330 -11.86 -10.70 -22.12
C LEU A 330 -11.44 -9.24 -22.31
N LEU A 331 -12.25 -8.43 -23.00
CA LEU A 331 -11.97 -7.00 -23.18
C LEU A 331 -12.07 -6.22 -21.87
N SER A 332 -13.04 -6.55 -21.01
CA SER A 332 -13.15 -5.99 -19.66
C SER A 332 -11.96 -6.38 -18.79
N GLY A 333 -11.56 -7.66 -18.82
CA GLY A 333 -10.41 -8.17 -18.12
C GLY A 333 -9.08 -7.57 -18.60
N LEU A 334 -8.94 -7.36 -19.91
CA LEU A 334 -7.77 -6.69 -20.49
C LEU A 334 -7.68 -5.22 -20.00
N LEU A 335 -8.80 -4.50 -20.03
CA LEU A 335 -8.89 -3.14 -19.51
C LEU A 335 -8.53 -3.10 -18.03
N ALA A 336 -9.07 -4.04 -17.26
CA ALA A 336 -8.83 -4.17 -15.83
C ALA A 336 -7.36 -4.46 -15.50
N ALA A 337 -6.76 -5.45 -16.16
CA ALA A 337 -5.36 -5.83 -15.95
C ALA A 337 -4.40 -4.69 -16.33
N THR A 338 -4.65 -4.03 -17.49
CA THR A 338 -3.85 -2.89 -17.92
C THR A 338 -3.95 -1.73 -16.91
N GLY A 339 -5.16 -1.37 -16.52
CA GLY A 339 -5.40 -0.29 -15.57
C GLY A 339 -4.81 -0.60 -14.18
N ALA A 340 -4.98 -1.81 -13.68
CA ALA A 340 -4.42 -2.25 -12.41
C ALA A 340 -2.88 -2.27 -12.42
N SER A 341 -2.25 -2.71 -13.52
CA SER A 341 -0.79 -2.70 -13.66
C SER A 341 -0.22 -1.27 -13.70
N ILE A 342 -0.88 -0.36 -14.42
CA ILE A 342 -0.45 1.05 -14.47
C ILE A 342 -0.63 1.71 -13.10
N ALA A 343 -1.79 1.54 -12.47
CA ALA A 343 -2.07 2.14 -11.17
C ALA A 343 -1.16 1.55 -10.08
N GLY A 344 -0.90 0.24 -10.10
CA GLY A 344 0.02 -0.44 -9.21
C GLY A 344 1.47 0.07 -9.37
N TYR A 345 1.92 0.26 -10.60
CA TYR A 345 3.24 0.82 -10.88
C TYR A 345 3.39 2.25 -10.33
N VAL A 346 2.40 3.11 -10.59
CA VAL A 346 2.40 4.50 -10.07
C VAL A 346 2.39 4.52 -8.55
N LEU A 347 1.55 3.70 -7.92
CA LEU A 347 1.46 3.61 -6.47
C LEU A 347 2.78 3.13 -5.85
N ALA A 348 3.40 2.08 -6.40
CA ALA A 348 4.65 1.53 -5.93
C ALA A 348 5.79 2.55 -6.02
N HIS A 349 5.92 3.26 -7.17
CA HIS A 349 7.05 4.18 -7.40
C HIS A 349 6.87 5.54 -6.73
N GLN A 350 5.66 6.12 -6.78
CA GLN A 350 5.45 7.52 -6.32
C GLN A 350 5.01 7.61 -4.86
N VAL A 351 4.33 6.59 -4.34
CA VAL A 351 3.78 6.64 -2.98
C VAL A 351 4.59 5.77 -2.01
N LEU A 352 4.91 4.54 -2.41
CA LEU A 352 5.54 3.56 -1.52
C LEU A 352 7.05 3.45 -1.70
N GLN A 353 7.61 3.97 -2.80
CA GLN A 353 9.04 3.92 -3.14
C GLN A 353 9.65 2.50 -3.10
N VAL A 354 8.83 1.49 -3.43
CA VAL A 354 9.23 0.07 -3.51
C VAL A 354 9.41 -0.35 -4.97
N PRO A 355 10.33 -1.29 -5.27
CA PRO A 355 10.45 -1.85 -6.61
C PRO A 355 9.17 -2.61 -6.98
N TYR A 356 8.57 -2.27 -8.11
CA TYR A 356 7.40 -2.96 -8.65
C TYR A 356 7.84 -4.01 -9.66
N ALA A 357 7.56 -5.28 -9.40
CA ALA A 357 7.76 -6.36 -10.36
C ALA A 357 6.48 -6.55 -11.19
N PHE A 358 6.65 -6.78 -12.51
CA PHE A 358 5.53 -7.14 -13.38
C PHE A 358 5.00 -8.53 -13.01
N ASP A 359 3.75 -8.59 -12.55
CA ASP A 359 3.12 -9.85 -12.17
C ASP A 359 2.20 -10.35 -13.27
N LEU A 360 2.54 -11.51 -13.86
CA LEU A 360 1.74 -12.18 -14.87
C LEU A 360 0.40 -12.69 -14.30
N ALA A 361 0.32 -12.96 -13.00
CA ALA A 361 -0.91 -13.45 -12.35
C ALA A 361 -2.04 -12.43 -12.47
N ILE A 362 -1.76 -11.14 -12.40
CA ILE A 362 -2.75 -10.06 -12.57
C ILE A 362 -3.43 -10.16 -13.94
N TRP A 363 -2.65 -10.43 -14.97
CA TRP A 363 -3.16 -10.57 -16.34
C TRP A 363 -3.96 -11.85 -16.52
N VAL A 364 -3.48 -12.96 -15.99
CA VAL A 364 -4.19 -14.25 -16.06
C VAL A 364 -5.52 -14.18 -15.30
N VAL A 365 -5.50 -13.66 -14.07
CA VAL A 365 -6.70 -13.51 -13.24
C VAL A 365 -7.67 -12.49 -13.85
N GLY A 366 -7.18 -11.37 -14.35
CA GLY A 366 -7.99 -10.35 -15.01
C GLY A 366 -8.69 -10.88 -16.27
N LEU A 367 -7.94 -11.52 -17.16
CA LEU A 367 -8.48 -12.06 -18.42
C LEU A 367 -9.44 -13.24 -18.17
N LEU A 368 -9.01 -14.25 -17.41
CA LEU A 368 -9.84 -15.44 -17.17
C LEU A 368 -11.01 -15.12 -16.24
N GLY A 369 -10.80 -14.31 -15.19
CA GLY A 369 -11.84 -13.87 -14.28
C GLY A 369 -12.89 -13.03 -14.99
N GLY A 370 -12.47 -12.05 -15.79
CA GLY A 370 -13.38 -11.26 -16.62
C GLY A 370 -14.15 -12.10 -17.63
N ALA A 371 -13.47 -12.98 -18.35
CA ALA A 371 -14.09 -13.88 -19.32
C ALA A 371 -15.15 -14.79 -18.68
N THR A 372 -14.82 -15.44 -17.57
CA THR A 372 -15.72 -16.36 -16.88
C THR A 372 -16.90 -15.64 -16.24
N LEU A 373 -16.67 -14.53 -15.54
CA LEU A 373 -17.71 -13.75 -14.88
C LEU A 373 -18.76 -13.26 -15.88
N VAL A 374 -18.33 -12.63 -16.98
CA VAL A 374 -19.26 -12.07 -17.97
C VAL A 374 -19.91 -13.18 -18.81
N ALA A 375 -19.17 -14.24 -19.17
CA ALA A 375 -19.74 -15.38 -19.94
C ALA A 375 -20.82 -16.12 -19.13
N VAL A 376 -20.57 -16.41 -17.85
CA VAL A 376 -21.55 -17.08 -16.96
C VAL A 376 -22.78 -16.19 -16.77
N SER A 377 -22.56 -14.90 -16.51
CA SER A 377 -23.65 -13.93 -16.33
C SER A 377 -24.51 -13.81 -17.58
N GLY A 378 -23.89 -13.68 -18.73
CA GLY A 378 -24.59 -13.60 -20.02
C GLY A 378 -25.33 -14.89 -20.39
N TRP A 379 -24.73 -16.07 -20.09
CA TRP A 379 -25.40 -17.34 -20.27
C TRP A 379 -26.65 -17.48 -19.37
N LEU A 380 -26.53 -17.13 -18.11
CA LEU A 380 -27.67 -17.13 -17.16
C LEU A 380 -28.80 -16.21 -17.64
N ALA A 381 -28.46 -15.02 -18.14
CA ALA A 381 -29.41 -14.06 -18.67
C ALA A 381 -30.16 -14.56 -19.91
N THR A 382 -29.47 -15.33 -20.78
CA THR A 382 -30.01 -15.73 -22.10
C THR A 382 -30.59 -17.15 -22.11
N ARG A 383 -30.31 -17.98 -21.11
CA ARG A 383 -30.76 -19.38 -21.05
C ARG A 383 -32.28 -19.54 -21.23
N SER A 384 -33.10 -18.59 -20.74
CA SER A 384 -34.56 -18.62 -20.88
C SER A 384 -35.02 -18.40 -22.31
N VAL A 385 -34.28 -17.58 -23.09
CA VAL A 385 -34.55 -17.32 -24.52
C VAL A 385 -34.23 -18.57 -25.38
N LEU A 386 -33.18 -19.30 -25.03
CA LEU A 386 -32.73 -20.47 -25.78
C LEU A 386 -33.64 -21.72 -25.61
N ARG A 387 -34.41 -21.77 -24.53
CA ARG A 387 -35.31 -22.92 -24.22
C ARG A 387 -36.64 -22.89 -24.94
N GLN A 388 -37.07 -21.76 -25.54
CA GLN A 388 -38.38 -21.63 -26.18
C GLN A 388 -38.37 -22.22 -27.62
N PRO A 389 -39.48 -22.90 -28.06
CA PRO A 389 -39.58 -23.43 -29.38
C PRO A 389 -39.77 -22.31 -30.44
N PRO A 390 -39.17 -22.46 -31.65
CA PRO A 390 -39.19 -21.40 -32.70
C PRO A 390 -40.59 -21.04 -33.20
N ALA A 391 -41.52 -21.98 -33.16
CA ALA A 391 -42.88 -21.79 -33.67
C ALA A 391 -43.74 -20.79 -32.87
N SER A 392 -43.45 -20.59 -31.55
CA SER A 392 -44.14 -19.63 -30.71
C SER A 392 -43.62 -18.20 -30.91
N SER A 393 -42.35 -18.06 -31.34
CA SER A 393 -41.72 -16.74 -31.56
C SER A 393 -42.15 -16.09 -32.89
N LEU A 394 -42.53 -16.91 -33.91
CA LEU A 394 -42.97 -16.41 -35.21
C LEU A 394 -44.48 -16.06 -35.25
N ARG A 395 -45.30 -16.65 -34.36
CA ARG A 395 -46.74 -16.33 -34.28
C ARG A 395 -47.05 -15.05 -33.54
N GLY A 396 -46.17 -14.55 -32.66
CA GLY A 396 -46.36 -13.31 -31.94
C GLY A 396 -45.85 -12.06 -32.64
N ALA A 397 -45.29 -12.18 -33.85
CA ALA A 397 -44.75 -11.08 -34.66
C ALA A 397 -45.64 -10.72 -35.87
N ALA A 398 -46.85 -11.25 -35.97
CA ALA A 398 -47.85 -10.77 -36.94
C ALA A 398 -48.59 -9.54 -36.32
N PRO A 399 -48.68 -8.40 -37.06
CA PRO A 399 -49.28 -7.17 -36.57
C PRO A 399 -50.77 -7.35 -36.26
#